data_2100cf71e4e36520caa3a161cbc28260
#
_entry.id   2100cf71e4e36520caa3a161cbc28260
#
_cell.length_a   1.000
_cell.length_b   1.000
_cell.length_c   1.000
_cell.angle_alpha   90.00
_cell.angle_beta   90.00
_cell.angle_gamma   90.00
#
_symmetry.space_group_name_H-M   'P 1'
#
loop_
_entity.id
_entity.type
_entity.pdbx_description
1 polymer ?
#
loop_
_entity_poly.entity_id
_entity_poly.type
_entity_poly.pdbx_seq_one_letter_code
_entity_poly.pdbx_strand_id
1 'polypeptide(L)'
;SSPLFYSVFVAIYHLNYGVKGFDFPRRTLYDTDTAKIRAALDEIESILQKESDLTSEEQKFIISCKKSTGHKINKNIRCSFLMSTINRHLGI
;
A
#
# COMPACT_ATOMS: atom_id res chain seq x y z
N SER A 1 -8.56 -8.73 1.84
CA SER A 1 -9.34 -8.89 0.63
C SER A 1 -8.42 -9.16 -0.56
N SER A 2 -8.94 -9.81 -1.60
CA SER A 2 -8.15 -10.10 -2.79
C SER A 2 -7.60 -8.85 -3.49
N PRO A 3 -8.39 -7.75 -3.63
CA PRO A 3 -7.84 -6.52 -4.21
C PRO A 3 -6.70 -5.93 -3.39
N LEU A 4 -6.79 -5.97 -2.07
CA LEU A 4 -5.72 -5.49 -1.21
C LEU A 4 -4.47 -6.35 -1.34
N PHE A 5 -4.63 -7.66 -1.33
CA PHE A 5 -3.53 -8.60 -1.49
C PHE A 5 -2.81 -8.36 -2.82
N TYR A 6 -3.56 -8.21 -3.90
CA TYR A 6 -2.99 -7.93 -5.21
C TYR A 6 -2.20 -6.62 -5.21
N SER A 7 -2.76 -5.57 -4.58
CA SER A 7 -2.08 -4.28 -4.50
C SER A 7 -0.78 -4.35 -3.71
N VAL A 8 -0.75 -5.13 -2.63
CA VAL A 8 0.48 -5.38 -1.86
C VAL A 8 1.52 -6.08 -2.73
N PHE A 9 1.11 -7.10 -3.48
CA PHE A 9 2.00 -7.81 -4.39
C PHE A 9 2.61 -6.85 -5.42
N VAL A 10 1.78 -6.01 -6.04
CA VAL A 10 2.24 -5.05 -7.04
C VAL A 10 3.23 -4.05 -6.42
N ALA A 11 2.97 -3.59 -5.21
CA ALA A 11 3.86 -2.65 -4.52
C ALA A 11 5.24 -3.28 -4.28
N ILE A 12 5.28 -4.50 -3.79
CA ILE A 12 6.53 -5.21 -3.53
C ILE A 12 7.27 -5.50 -4.84
N TYR A 13 6.54 -5.90 -5.87
CA TYR A 13 7.12 -6.11 -7.20
C TYR A 13 7.74 -4.83 -7.74
N HIS A 14 7.04 -3.69 -7.58
CA HIS A 14 7.58 -2.41 -8.02
C HIS A 14 8.92 -2.08 -7.35
N LEU A 15 9.01 -2.31 -6.04
CA LEU A 15 10.25 -2.02 -5.31
C LEU A 15 11.43 -2.81 -5.88
N ASN A 16 11.22 -4.07 -6.21
CA ASN A 16 12.29 -4.94 -6.70
C ASN A 16 12.58 -4.74 -8.19
N TYR A 17 11.57 -4.54 -9.01
CA TYR A 17 11.73 -4.62 -10.47
C TYR A 17 11.26 -3.38 -11.22
N GLY A 18 10.46 -2.54 -10.58
CA GLY A 18 9.83 -1.41 -11.23
C GLY A 18 8.59 -1.80 -12.02
N VAL A 19 7.52 -1.03 -11.86
CA VAL A 19 6.28 -1.18 -12.61
C VAL A 19 6.11 0.06 -13.47
N LYS A 20 5.94 -0.13 -14.77
CA LYS A 20 5.78 0.98 -15.71
C LYS A 20 4.57 1.82 -15.31
N GLY A 21 4.78 3.13 -15.21
CA GLY A 21 3.73 4.06 -14.81
C GLY A 21 3.64 4.32 -13.31
N PHE A 22 4.40 3.61 -12.50
CA PHE A 22 4.50 3.88 -11.07
C PHE A 22 5.63 4.87 -10.80
N ASP A 23 5.27 6.09 -10.39
CA ASP A 23 6.25 7.17 -10.14
C ASP A 23 6.65 7.22 -8.66
N PHE A 24 6.75 6.08 -8.01
CA PHE A 24 7.17 5.98 -6.61
C PHE A 24 8.64 5.63 -6.51
N PRO A 25 9.36 6.19 -5.51
CA PRO A 25 10.71 5.75 -5.22
C PRO A 25 10.77 4.25 -5.01
N ARG A 26 11.85 3.65 -5.46
CA ARG A 26 12.01 2.20 -5.33
C ARG A 26 13.47 1.84 -5.09
N ARG A 27 13.65 0.71 -4.47
CA ARG A 27 14.94 0.03 -4.39
C ARG A 27 14.71 -1.47 -4.20
N THR A 28 15.69 -2.27 -4.58
CA THR A 28 15.64 -3.71 -4.33
C THR A 28 15.52 -3.97 -2.82
N LEU A 29 14.66 -4.90 -2.46
CA LEU A 29 14.47 -5.30 -1.07
C LEU A 29 15.51 -6.32 -0.66
N TYR A 30 15.93 -6.24 0.60
CA TYR A 30 16.84 -7.17 1.24
C TYR A 30 16.13 -7.95 2.33
N ASP A 31 16.71 -9.06 2.77
CA ASP A 31 16.13 -9.86 3.86
C ASP A 31 15.93 -9.02 5.12
N THR A 32 16.80 -8.06 5.37
CA THR A 32 16.70 -7.15 6.52
C THR A 32 15.49 -6.23 6.45
N ASP A 33 14.85 -6.09 5.29
CA ASP A 33 13.65 -5.26 5.13
C ASP A 33 12.37 -5.96 5.55
N THR A 34 12.41 -7.26 5.78
CA THR A 34 11.21 -8.06 6.10
C THR A 34 10.44 -7.50 7.28
N ALA A 35 11.15 -7.15 8.37
CA ALA A 35 10.49 -6.59 9.55
C ALA A 35 9.85 -5.23 9.26
N LYS A 36 10.49 -4.42 8.43
CA LYS A 36 9.96 -3.10 8.05
C LYS A 36 8.71 -3.24 7.19
N ILE A 37 8.71 -4.17 6.24
CA ILE A 37 7.54 -4.44 5.41
C ILE A 37 6.40 -4.95 6.28
N ARG A 38 6.67 -5.87 7.20
CA ARG A 38 5.66 -6.39 8.12
C ARG A 38 5.06 -5.28 8.96
N ALA A 39 5.88 -4.38 9.49
CA ALA A 39 5.39 -3.24 10.27
C ALA A 39 4.48 -2.34 9.43
N ALA A 40 4.83 -2.12 8.16
CA ALA A 40 4.00 -1.35 7.25
C ALA A 40 2.65 -2.01 7.02
N LEU A 41 2.63 -3.33 6.81
CA LEU A 41 1.39 -4.08 6.60
C LEU A 41 0.54 -4.12 7.87
N ASP A 42 1.16 -4.20 9.05
CA ASP A 42 0.44 -4.11 10.32
C ASP A 42 -0.22 -2.75 10.49
N GLU A 43 0.45 -1.68 10.07
CA GLU A 43 -0.14 -0.35 10.09
C GLU A 43 -1.36 -0.29 9.17
N ILE A 44 -1.26 -0.84 7.97
CA ILE A 44 -2.39 -0.89 7.01
C ILE A 44 -3.57 -1.63 7.63
N GLU A 45 -3.32 -2.77 8.25
CA GLU A 45 -4.37 -3.55 8.90
C GLU A 45 -5.02 -2.76 10.03
N SER A 46 -4.24 -2.07 10.83
CA SER A 46 -4.77 -1.22 11.91
C SER A 46 -5.68 -0.13 11.36
N ILE A 47 -5.29 0.50 10.24
CA ILE A 47 -6.10 1.54 9.61
C ILE A 47 -7.44 0.96 9.14
N LEU A 48 -7.43 -0.23 8.56
CA LEU A 48 -8.66 -0.87 8.07
C LEU A 48 -9.62 -1.24 9.21
N GLN A 49 -9.11 -1.38 10.42
CA GLN A 49 -9.90 -1.73 11.60
C GLN A 49 -10.38 -0.51 12.38
N LYS A 50 -9.90 0.69 12.06
CA LYS A 50 -10.32 1.91 12.75
C LYS A 50 -11.80 2.19 12.52
N GLU A 51 -12.49 2.62 13.57
CA GLU A 51 -13.88 3.03 13.51
C GLU A 51 -14.05 4.55 13.61
N SER A 52 -12.99 5.27 14.05
CA SER A 52 -13.02 6.71 14.21
C SER A 52 -11.61 7.29 14.08
N ASP A 53 -11.52 8.62 14.08
CA ASP A 53 -10.25 9.36 14.02
C ASP A 53 -9.43 9.03 12.75
N LEU A 54 -10.15 8.89 11.63
CA LEU A 54 -9.52 8.63 10.34
C LEU A 54 -9.13 9.94 9.67
N THR A 55 -7.94 9.98 9.10
CA THR A 55 -7.56 11.08 8.21
C THR A 55 -8.34 10.97 6.90
N SER A 56 -8.36 12.07 6.14
CA SER A 56 -8.99 12.06 4.81
C SER A 56 -8.40 10.98 3.91
N GLU A 57 -7.07 10.84 3.93
CA GLU A 57 -6.38 9.85 3.10
C GLU A 57 -6.71 8.42 3.54
N GLU A 58 -6.79 8.18 4.84
CA GLU A 58 -7.18 6.87 5.37
C GLU A 58 -8.61 6.51 4.96
N GLN A 59 -9.54 7.47 5.01
CA GLN A 59 -10.92 7.26 4.59
C GLN A 59 -11.00 6.86 3.12
N LYS A 60 -10.27 7.59 2.26
CA LYS A 60 -10.24 7.28 0.82
C LYS A 60 -9.68 5.88 0.57
N PHE A 61 -8.63 5.52 1.29
CA PHE A 61 -8.03 4.19 1.16
C PHE A 61 -9.03 3.09 1.54
N ILE A 62 -9.71 3.25 2.68
CA ILE A 62 -10.68 2.26 3.15
C ILE A 62 -11.81 2.10 2.14
N ILE A 63 -12.34 3.20 1.62
CA ILE A 63 -13.39 3.15 0.61
C ILE A 63 -12.90 2.44 -0.64
N SER A 64 -11.67 2.71 -1.08
CA SER A 64 -11.09 2.08 -2.26
C SER A 64 -10.94 0.56 -2.11
N CYS A 65 -10.84 0.07 -0.89
CA CYS A 65 -10.75 -1.36 -0.61
C CYS A 65 -12.12 -2.04 -0.61
N LYS A 66 -13.20 -1.28 -0.44
CA LYS A 66 -14.54 -1.83 -0.24
C LYS A 66 -15.45 -1.69 -1.44
N LYS A 67 -15.28 -0.64 -2.26
CA LYS A 67 -16.21 -0.30 -3.34
C LYS A 67 -15.51 -0.31 -4.68
N SER A 68 -16.20 -0.83 -5.71
CA SER A 68 -15.76 -0.76 -7.11
C SER A 68 -14.27 -1.05 -7.25
N THR A 69 -13.83 -2.13 -6.61
CA THR A 69 -12.40 -2.41 -6.42
C THR A 69 -11.65 -2.60 -7.74
N GLY A 70 -12.36 -2.92 -8.82
CA GLY A 70 -11.76 -3.06 -10.14
C GLY A 70 -11.55 -1.74 -10.89
N HIS A 71 -12.13 -0.64 -10.42
CA HIS A 71 -11.99 0.65 -11.09
C HIS A 71 -10.59 1.20 -10.93
N LYS A 72 -10.08 1.82 -12.01
CA LYS A 72 -8.72 2.35 -12.06
C LYS A 72 -8.46 3.36 -10.94
N ILE A 73 -9.42 4.23 -10.65
CA ILE A 73 -9.29 5.23 -9.58
C ILE A 73 -9.04 4.55 -8.24
N ASN A 74 -9.82 3.53 -7.92
CA ASN A 74 -9.67 2.82 -6.65
C ASN A 74 -8.37 2.02 -6.59
N LYS A 75 -7.95 1.42 -7.71
CA LYS A 75 -6.65 0.75 -7.78
C LYS A 75 -5.51 1.73 -7.52
N ASN A 76 -5.58 2.92 -8.11
CA ASN A 76 -4.55 3.95 -7.92
C ASN A 76 -4.50 4.43 -6.47
N ILE A 77 -5.66 4.66 -5.86
CA ILE A 77 -5.72 5.07 -4.44
C ILE A 77 -5.10 4.00 -3.55
N ARG A 78 -5.49 2.73 -3.74
CA ARG A 78 -4.92 1.63 -2.94
C ARG A 78 -3.41 1.53 -3.10
N CYS A 79 -2.94 1.50 -4.34
CA CYS A 79 -1.51 1.36 -4.61
C CYS A 79 -0.70 2.54 -4.10
N SER A 80 -1.22 3.77 -4.27
CA SER A 80 -0.52 4.96 -3.77
C SER A 80 -0.40 4.95 -2.25
N PHE A 81 -1.47 4.62 -1.57
CA PHE A 81 -1.47 4.57 -0.10
C PHE A 81 -0.51 3.49 0.41
N LEU A 82 -0.55 2.31 -0.19
CA LEU A 82 0.34 1.21 0.18
C LEU A 82 1.79 1.56 -0.08
N MET A 83 2.11 2.10 -1.26
CA MET A 83 3.49 2.49 -1.59
C MET A 83 4.01 3.54 -0.63
N SER A 84 3.22 4.57 -0.33
CA SER A 84 3.62 5.63 0.60
C SER A 84 3.91 5.07 1.99
N THR A 85 3.06 4.16 2.46
CA THR A 85 3.23 3.56 3.79
C THR A 85 4.47 2.68 3.83
N ILE A 86 4.63 1.80 2.84
CA ILE A 86 5.79 0.91 2.76
C ILE A 86 7.08 1.72 2.65
N ASN A 87 7.11 2.72 1.78
CA ASN A 87 8.31 3.53 1.56
C ASN A 87 8.69 4.31 2.82
N ARG A 88 7.70 4.80 3.58
CA ARG A 88 7.97 5.48 4.84
C ARG A 88 8.66 4.54 5.83
N HIS A 89 8.20 3.31 5.94
CA HIS A 89 8.83 2.31 6.81
C HIS A 89 10.22 1.91 6.33
N LEU A 90 10.45 1.93 5.02
CA LEU A 90 11.77 1.64 4.43
C LEU A 90 12.73 2.84 4.49
N GLY A 91 12.20 4.04 4.71
CA GLY A 91 13.02 5.25 4.75
C GLY A 91 13.36 5.82 3.37
N ILE A 92 12.52 5.56 2.40
CA ILE A 92 12.74 6.06 1.04
C ILE A 92 11.60 6.91 0.52
#